data_e468c25833c5ecfd7bb77d135faf360e
#
_entry.id   e468c25833c5ecfd7bb77d135faf360e
#
_cell.length_a   1.000
_cell.length_b   1.000
_cell.length_c   1.000
_cell.angle_alpha   90.00
_cell.angle_beta   90.00
_cell.angle_gamma   90.00
#
_symmetry.space_group_name_H-M   'P 1'
#
loop_
_entity.id
_entity.type
_entity.pdbx_description
1 polymer ?
#
loop_
_entity_poly.entity_id
_entity_poly.type
_entity_poly.pdbx_seq_one_letter_code
_entity_poly.pdbx_strand_id
1 'polypeptide(L)'
;MYSTHDDIIRPAVSTVEKKLTFDDRLDRQLRIQGWNQAALDGTKIGVVGDDDLLASLYIMSASALGINNISVIAPVLDETLIETAKRVNPRLNLIFMEGFYTHPVMDDAFNGCSVIVDLSHYGLANKLLLEKGYRENVPIVRGFCYEKDDQQGFKVFTYRKGREWQELEHIVSPNNLPNGHFDDGVLDIIVSGIVLEETKSVLMNQRVSESIISYERSKLGNLEKDQKILVTGSGALGVFVGLGLAYSGFLDGTFLDPDVAENTNLNRQVLFYDAVGDSKAETLARRLSRFFNINAKAQIGYFKRDTDISSYNVIFDCVDNFETRIVISEKCEEQQKIMISGGTNVDAGQALFYNPAVDARTPAELLGLYDIVDKRTIDAPERVRASCKYRPDPSVIMTNQIIAGFMVDSYRMLLAGQIPINFFYDSKRDGRV
;
A
#
# COMPACT_ATOMS: atom_id res chain seq x y z
N MET A 1 64.55 36.50 -8.58
CA MET A 1 63.36 36.77 -9.41
C MET A 1 62.34 35.70 -9.09
N TYR A 2 61.21 36.07 -8.67
CA TYR A 2 60.23 35.34 -7.91
C TYR A 2 59.52 34.26 -8.72
N SER A 3 59.45 33.05 -8.15
CA SER A 3 58.57 31.99 -8.56
C SER A 3 57.62 31.71 -7.38
N THR A 4 56.36 32.01 -7.55
CA THR A 4 55.27 31.69 -6.62
C THR A 4 54.58 30.43 -7.10
N HIS A 5 54.71 29.35 -6.33
CA HIS A 5 53.87 28.16 -6.42
C HIS A 5 52.69 28.37 -5.47
N ASP A 6 51.49 28.53 -6.04
CA ASP A 6 50.23 28.42 -5.30
C ASP A 6 49.83 26.94 -5.20
N ASP A 7 50.09 26.37 -4.03
CA ASP A 7 49.57 25.06 -3.64
C ASP A 7 48.07 25.22 -3.25
N ILE A 8 47.19 24.86 -4.15
CA ILE A 8 45.75 24.74 -3.85
C ILE A 8 45.52 23.49 -3.03
N ILE A 9 45.43 23.66 -1.70
CA ILE A 9 44.96 22.62 -0.79
C ILE A 9 43.50 22.34 -1.06
N ARG A 10 43.21 21.22 -1.71
CA ARG A 10 41.85 20.69 -1.79
C ARG A 10 41.48 20.10 -0.43
N PRO A 11 40.35 20.54 0.19
CA PRO A 11 39.89 19.88 1.41
C PRO A 11 39.50 18.44 1.09
N ALA A 12 40.09 17.49 1.81
CA ALA A 12 39.65 16.11 1.78
C ALA A 12 38.20 16.03 2.25
N VAL A 13 37.31 15.72 1.32
CA VAL A 13 35.92 15.35 1.65
C VAL A 13 36.00 14.01 2.36
N SER A 14 35.99 14.03 3.70
CA SER A 14 35.79 12.82 4.48
C SER A 14 34.36 12.33 4.19
N THR A 15 34.24 11.32 3.37
CA THR A 15 33.07 10.47 3.30
C THR A 15 32.94 9.76 4.63
N VAL A 16 32.29 10.39 5.60
CA VAL A 16 31.78 9.69 6.77
C VAL A 16 30.71 8.75 6.25
N GLU A 17 31.06 7.48 6.07
CA GLU A 17 30.07 6.41 5.92
C GLU A 17 29.15 6.47 7.16
N LYS A 18 28.02 7.14 7.02
CA LYS A 18 26.99 7.19 8.04
C LYS A 18 26.47 5.76 8.13
N LYS A 19 26.88 5.03 9.16
CA LYS A 19 26.36 3.69 9.47
C LYS A 19 24.85 3.87 9.63
N LEU A 20 24.06 3.51 8.60
CA LEU A 20 22.60 3.60 8.62
C LEU A 20 22.10 2.78 9.80
N THR A 21 21.46 3.42 10.74
CA THR A 21 20.84 2.75 11.88
C THR A 21 19.45 2.26 11.48
N PHE A 22 18.94 1.27 12.20
CA PHE A 22 17.59 0.74 11.95
C PHE A 22 16.50 1.83 12.02
N ASP A 23 16.72 2.87 12.83
CA ASP A 23 15.77 3.98 13.01
C ASP A 23 15.65 4.88 11.76
N ASP A 24 16.67 4.92 10.90
CA ASP A 24 16.60 5.66 9.63
C ASP A 24 15.53 5.12 8.69
N ARG A 25 15.11 3.86 8.83
CA ARG A 25 14.00 3.26 8.06
C ARG A 25 12.67 4.00 8.31
N LEU A 26 12.44 4.47 9.52
CA LEU A 26 11.19 5.12 9.93
C LEU A 26 11.21 6.65 9.73
N ASP A 27 12.30 7.23 9.21
CA ASP A 27 12.52 8.68 9.08
C ASP A 27 11.31 9.41 8.47
N ARG A 28 10.71 8.86 7.41
CA ARG A 28 9.60 9.52 6.71
C ARG A 28 8.34 9.66 7.55
N GLN A 29 8.01 8.66 8.35
CA GLN A 29 6.84 8.73 9.22
C GLN A 29 7.11 9.53 10.50
N LEU A 30 8.35 9.55 10.99
CA LEU A 30 8.76 10.37 12.15
C LEU A 30 8.67 11.88 11.87
N ARG A 31 8.61 12.29 10.60
CA ARG A 31 8.41 13.69 10.19
C ARG A 31 6.96 14.15 10.24
N ILE A 32 6.01 13.23 10.43
CA ILE A 32 4.59 13.54 10.53
C ILE A 32 4.31 14.25 11.84
N GLN A 33 3.67 15.40 11.77
CA GLN A 33 3.29 16.14 12.97
C GLN A 33 2.35 15.31 13.86
N GLY A 34 2.72 15.13 15.13
CA GLY A 34 1.92 14.36 16.10
C GLY A 34 2.10 12.82 15.97
N TRP A 35 3.04 12.35 15.16
CA TRP A 35 3.37 10.93 15.09
C TRP A 35 4.00 10.43 16.39
N ASN A 36 3.47 9.35 16.95
CA ASN A 36 3.95 8.73 18.17
C ASN A 36 4.47 7.30 17.90
N GLN A 37 5.71 7.19 17.46
CA GLN A 37 6.31 5.88 17.18
C GLN A 37 6.39 4.97 18.41
N ALA A 38 6.59 5.54 19.60
CA ALA A 38 6.68 4.77 20.83
C ALA A 38 5.36 4.01 21.15
N ALA A 39 4.22 4.56 20.72
CA ALA A 39 2.93 3.87 20.84
C ALA A 39 2.82 2.64 19.94
N LEU A 40 3.58 2.58 18.85
CA LEU A 40 3.66 1.39 17.97
C LEU A 40 4.73 0.41 18.45
N ASP A 41 5.92 0.90 18.79
CA ASP A 41 7.09 0.07 19.16
C ASP A 41 6.85 -0.77 20.41
N GLY A 42 6.20 -0.19 21.41
CA GLY A 42 5.95 -0.82 22.71
C GLY A 42 4.70 -1.70 22.78
N THR A 43 3.95 -1.80 21.68
CA THR A 43 2.64 -2.45 21.66
C THR A 43 2.72 -3.90 21.20
N LYS A 44 1.91 -4.75 21.83
CA LYS A 44 1.58 -6.08 21.32
C LYS A 44 0.20 -6.03 20.66
N ILE A 45 0.08 -6.59 19.46
CA ILE A 45 -1.19 -6.75 18.75
C ILE A 45 -1.52 -8.23 18.55
N GLY A 46 -2.81 -8.55 18.57
CA GLY A 46 -3.32 -9.86 18.17
C GLY A 46 -3.83 -9.81 16.73
N VAL A 47 -3.68 -10.90 15.98
CA VAL A 47 -4.23 -11.07 14.63
C VAL A 47 -4.91 -12.41 14.53
N VAL A 48 -6.11 -12.45 13.99
CA VAL A 48 -6.80 -13.69 13.61
C VAL A 48 -7.05 -13.66 12.11
N GLY A 49 -6.64 -14.71 11.41
CA GLY A 49 -6.88 -14.91 9.98
C GLY A 49 -7.38 -16.32 9.70
N ASP A 50 -7.82 -16.55 8.49
CA ASP A 50 -8.27 -17.87 8.00
C ASP A 50 -7.78 -18.18 6.58
N ASP A 51 -7.15 -17.25 5.93
CA ASP A 51 -6.41 -17.41 4.67
C ASP A 51 -4.92 -17.06 4.83
N ASP A 52 -4.13 -17.35 3.82
CA ASP A 52 -2.69 -17.08 3.81
C ASP A 52 -2.35 -15.63 3.44
N LEU A 53 -3.21 -14.93 2.68
CA LEU A 53 -2.86 -13.68 2.05
C LEU A 53 -3.20 -12.45 2.88
N LEU A 54 -4.47 -12.25 3.27
CA LEU A 54 -4.93 -11.02 3.93
C LEU A 54 -4.18 -10.78 5.25
N ALA A 55 -4.07 -11.82 6.11
CA ALA A 55 -3.33 -11.72 7.36
C ALA A 55 -1.83 -11.46 7.13
N SER A 56 -1.23 -12.08 6.12
CA SER A 56 0.20 -11.91 5.81
C SER A 56 0.50 -10.53 5.24
N LEU A 57 -0.36 -9.97 4.37
CA LEU A 57 -0.27 -8.58 3.89
C LEU A 57 -0.35 -7.59 5.05
N TYR A 58 -1.28 -7.81 5.97
CA TYR A 58 -1.41 -6.98 7.17
C TYR A 58 -0.15 -7.04 8.04
N ILE A 59 0.36 -8.24 8.34
CA ILE A 59 1.58 -8.43 9.16
C ILE A 59 2.78 -7.77 8.50
N MET A 60 2.97 -7.93 7.19
CA MET A 60 4.04 -7.30 6.44
C MET A 60 3.97 -5.77 6.57
N SER A 61 2.80 -5.19 6.36
CA SER A 61 2.61 -3.74 6.40
C SER A 61 2.73 -3.18 7.82
N ALA A 62 2.20 -3.88 8.82
CA ALA A 62 2.36 -3.54 10.24
C ALA A 62 3.82 -3.55 10.68
N SER A 63 4.58 -4.54 10.21
CA SER A 63 6.03 -4.64 10.46
C SER A 63 6.79 -3.48 9.84
N ALA A 64 6.44 -3.08 8.61
CA ALA A 64 7.04 -1.93 7.94
C ALA A 64 6.75 -0.62 8.68
N LEU A 65 5.57 -0.48 9.27
CA LEU A 65 5.19 0.65 10.11
C LEU A 65 5.93 0.70 11.46
N GLY A 66 6.59 -0.40 11.87
CA GLY A 66 7.37 -0.50 13.09
C GLY A 66 6.62 -1.14 14.26
N ILE A 67 5.53 -1.86 14.02
CA ILE A 67 4.91 -2.72 15.04
C ILE A 67 5.79 -3.95 15.22
N ASN A 68 6.29 -4.16 16.44
CA ASN A 68 7.33 -5.15 16.71
C ASN A 68 6.79 -6.46 17.30
N ASN A 69 5.65 -6.46 18.01
CA ASN A 69 5.14 -7.64 18.69
C ASN A 69 3.76 -8.02 18.15
N ILE A 70 3.71 -9.13 17.44
CA ILE A 70 2.49 -9.64 16.80
C ILE A 70 2.27 -11.09 17.23
N SER A 71 1.10 -11.38 17.82
CA SER A 71 0.61 -12.75 18.03
C SER A 71 -0.46 -13.05 17.01
N VAL A 72 -0.29 -14.07 16.20
CA VAL A 72 -1.24 -14.45 15.15
C VAL A 72 -1.76 -15.85 15.31
N ILE A 73 -3.06 -16.04 15.11
CA ILE A 73 -3.72 -17.32 14.97
C ILE A 73 -4.30 -17.38 13.56
N ALA A 74 -3.80 -18.29 12.75
CA ALA A 74 -4.25 -18.54 11.38
C ALA A 74 -3.88 -19.98 10.97
N PRO A 75 -4.62 -20.62 10.06
CA PRO A 75 -4.26 -21.95 9.59
C PRO A 75 -2.98 -21.97 8.77
N VAL A 76 -2.69 -20.87 8.08
CA VAL A 76 -1.53 -20.73 7.19
C VAL A 76 -1.16 -19.25 7.09
N LEU A 77 0.09 -18.97 6.73
CA LEU A 77 0.58 -17.63 6.37
C LEU A 77 1.42 -17.74 5.10
N ASP A 78 1.37 -16.72 4.25
CA ASP A 78 2.24 -16.63 3.05
C ASP A 78 3.70 -16.46 3.47
N GLU A 79 4.52 -17.48 3.19
CA GLU A 79 5.93 -17.51 3.59
C GLU A 79 6.73 -16.34 3.01
N THR A 80 6.44 -15.90 1.78
CA THR A 80 7.14 -14.82 1.10
C THR A 80 6.86 -13.47 1.77
N LEU A 81 5.60 -13.21 2.11
CA LEU A 81 5.20 -11.99 2.80
C LEU A 81 5.73 -11.94 4.24
N ILE A 82 5.70 -13.05 4.94
CA ILE A 82 6.24 -13.16 6.31
C ILE A 82 7.77 -13.02 6.32
N GLU A 83 8.48 -13.62 5.38
CA GLU A 83 9.92 -13.39 5.25
C GLU A 83 10.22 -11.93 4.91
N THR A 84 9.43 -11.32 4.03
CA THR A 84 9.51 -9.88 3.74
C THR A 84 9.31 -9.04 5.00
N ALA A 85 8.30 -9.36 5.82
CA ALA A 85 8.04 -8.69 7.10
C ALA A 85 9.25 -8.73 8.04
N LYS A 86 9.86 -9.91 8.20
CA LYS A 86 11.06 -10.11 9.04
C LYS A 86 12.28 -9.37 8.51
N ARG A 87 12.45 -9.32 7.19
CA ARG A 87 13.55 -8.59 6.53
C ARG A 87 13.38 -7.08 6.64
N VAL A 88 12.16 -6.58 6.45
CA VAL A 88 11.85 -5.16 6.61
C VAL A 88 12.00 -4.72 8.06
N ASN A 89 11.57 -5.54 9.01
CA ASN A 89 11.65 -5.26 10.43
C ASN A 89 12.38 -6.38 11.20
N PRO A 90 13.71 -6.33 11.33
CA PRO A 90 14.47 -7.35 12.08
C PRO A 90 14.13 -7.43 13.58
N ARG A 91 13.40 -6.44 14.14
CA ARG A 91 12.89 -6.48 15.53
C ARG A 91 11.54 -7.17 15.66
N LEU A 92 10.96 -7.65 14.55
CA LEU A 92 9.67 -8.31 14.56
C LEU A 92 9.72 -9.59 15.42
N ASN A 93 8.95 -9.60 16.49
CA ASN A 93 8.65 -10.76 17.31
C ASN A 93 7.27 -11.28 16.91
N LEU A 94 7.23 -12.25 16.01
CA LEU A 94 6.01 -12.87 15.50
C LEU A 94 5.80 -14.21 16.21
N ILE A 95 4.72 -14.31 16.99
CA ILE A 95 4.27 -15.56 17.61
C ILE A 95 3.14 -16.09 16.73
N PHE A 96 3.39 -17.19 16.04
CA PHE A 96 2.42 -17.85 15.17
C PHE A 96 1.89 -19.11 15.81
N MET A 97 0.57 -19.19 15.94
CA MET A 97 -0.19 -20.36 16.35
C MET A 97 -1.00 -20.85 15.14
N GLU A 98 -0.60 -21.98 14.60
CA GLU A 98 -1.29 -22.61 13.47
C GLU A 98 -2.65 -23.16 13.92
N GLY A 99 -3.71 -22.74 13.26
CA GLY A 99 -5.07 -23.18 13.50
C GLY A 99 -6.11 -22.08 13.32
N PHE A 100 -7.38 -22.47 13.50
CA PHE A 100 -8.51 -21.55 13.47
C PHE A 100 -8.89 -21.11 14.88
N TYR A 101 -9.20 -19.83 15.06
CA TYR A 101 -9.68 -19.31 16.33
C TYR A 101 -11.13 -19.74 16.56
N THR A 102 -11.33 -20.82 17.28
CA THR A 102 -12.63 -21.47 17.45
C THR A 102 -13.07 -21.65 18.90
N HIS A 103 -12.22 -21.32 19.87
CA HIS A 103 -12.51 -21.53 21.29
C HIS A 103 -11.82 -20.48 22.17
N PRO A 104 -12.50 -19.97 23.23
CA PRO A 104 -11.93 -19.02 24.17
C PRO A 104 -10.62 -19.45 24.87
N VAL A 105 -10.31 -20.75 24.94
CA VAL A 105 -9.02 -21.20 25.47
C VAL A 105 -7.83 -20.62 24.68
N MET A 106 -8.04 -20.24 23.42
CA MET A 106 -7.02 -19.61 22.57
C MET A 106 -6.80 -18.13 22.91
N ASP A 107 -7.62 -17.55 23.78
CA ASP A 107 -7.52 -16.15 24.23
C ASP A 107 -6.15 -15.82 24.85
N ASP A 108 -5.48 -16.83 25.43
CA ASP A 108 -4.16 -16.67 26.03
C ASP A 108 -3.10 -16.16 25.04
N ALA A 109 -3.25 -16.44 23.75
CA ALA A 109 -2.38 -15.91 22.71
C ALA A 109 -2.44 -14.37 22.64
N PHE A 110 -3.57 -13.78 23.04
CA PHE A 110 -3.84 -12.36 22.98
C PHE A 110 -3.68 -11.62 24.31
N ASN A 111 -3.19 -12.31 25.35
CA ASN A 111 -2.92 -11.68 26.63
C ASN A 111 -1.93 -10.52 26.46
N GLY A 112 -2.33 -9.34 26.99
CA GLY A 112 -1.56 -8.11 26.90
C GLY A 112 -1.57 -7.42 25.52
N CYS A 113 -2.45 -7.84 24.60
CA CYS A 113 -2.66 -7.12 23.34
C CYS A 113 -3.44 -5.82 23.59
N SER A 114 -2.97 -4.72 23.00
CA SER A 114 -3.64 -3.41 23.05
C SER A 114 -4.77 -3.29 22.05
N VAL A 115 -4.77 -4.12 21.00
CA VAL A 115 -5.80 -4.24 19.97
C VAL A 115 -5.75 -5.64 19.39
N ILE A 116 -6.89 -6.16 18.96
CA ILE A 116 -6.97 -7.40 18.20
C ILE A 116 -7.53 -7.09 16.82
N VAL A 117 -6.88 -7.61 15.80
CA VAL A 117 -7.25 -7.49 14.38
C VAL A 117 -7.93 -8.80 13.96
N ASP A 118 -9.18 -8.69 13.54
CA ASP A 118 -9.98 -9.82 13.06
C ASP A 118 -10.10 -9.76 11.54
N LEU A 119 -9.37 -10.63 10.87
CA LEU A 119 -9.36 -10.81 9.41
C LEU A 119 -10.02 -12.15 9.01
N SER A 120 -10.79 -12.76 9.92
CA SER A 120 -11.43 -14.05 9.68
C SER A 120 -12.79 -13.89 8.97
N HIS A 121 -13.16 -14.90 8.17
CA HIS A 121 -14.39 -14.91 7.37
C HIS A 121 -15.49 -15.80 7.99
N TYR A 122 -15.37 -16.22 9.25
CA TYR A 122 -16.36 -17.07 9.91
C TYR A 122 -16.89 -16.48 11.23
N GLY A 123 -18.20 -16.59 11.40
CA GLY A 123 -18.94 -15.90 12.45
C GLY A 123 -18.60 -16.38 13.87
N LEU A 124 -18.10 -17.60 14.06
CA LEU A 124 -17.70 -18.08 15.39
C LEU A 124 -16.52 -17.24 15.91
N ALA A 125 -15.46 -17.06 15.12
CA ALA A 125 -14.33 -16.23 15.51
C ALA A 125 -14.77 -14.78 15.77
N ASN A 126 -15.55 -14.21 14.84
CA ASN A 126 -16.03 -12.84 14.97
C ASN A 126 -16.78 -12.60 16.29
N LYS A 127 -17.71 -13.50 16.64
CA LYS A 127 -18.50 -13.39 17.88
C LYS A 127 -17.63 -13.53 19.11
N LEU A 128 -16.71 -14.52 19.14
CA LEU A 128 -15.80 -14.74 20.27
C LEU A 128 -14.88 -13.53 20.47
N LEU A 129 -14.33 -12.96 19.40
CA LEU A 129 -13.46 -11.78 19.49
C LEU A 129 -14.22 -10.53 19.94
N LEU A 130 -15.44 -10.31 19.44
CA LEU A 130 -16.30 -9.19 19.89
C LEU A 130 -16.68 -9.36 21.37
N GLU A 131 -16.99 -10.57 21.82
CA GLU A 131 -17.25 -10.86 23.25
C GLU A 131 -16.01 -10.59 24.09
N LYS A 132 -14.82 -11.03 23.64
CA LYS A 132 -13.55 -10.73 24.31
C LYS A 132 -13.31 -9.24 24.39
N GLY A 133 -13.48 -8.51 23.28
CA GLY A 133 -13.34 -7.05 23.22
C GLY A 133 -14.27 -6.32 24.20
N TYR A 134 -15.53 -6.78 24.32
CA TYR A 134 -16.48 -6.26 25.29
C TYR A 134 -16.08 -6.55 26.73
N ARG A 135 -15.73 -7.83 27.03
CA ARG A 135 -15.39 -8.28 28.38
C ARG A 135 -14.12 -7.63 28.92
N GLU A 136 -13.08 -7.55 28.09
CA GLU A 136 -11.75 -7.10 28.49
C GLU A 136 -11.45 -5.63 28.13
N ASN A 137 -12.41 -4.96 27.47
CA ASN A 137 -12.24 -3.61 26.95
C ASN A 137 -11.05 -3.46 26.00
N VAL A 138 -10.82 -4.46 25.15
CA VAL A 138 -9.81 -4.46 24.09
C VAL A 138 -10.48 -4.10 22.76
N PRO A 139 -10.01 -3.08 22.04
CA PRO A 139 -10.55 -2.73 20.72
C PRO A 139 -10.35 -3.88 19.73
N ILE A 140 -11.35 -4.09 18.86
CA ILE A 140 -11.27 -5.05 17.75
C ILE A 140 -11.34 -4.27 16.45
N VAL A 141 -10.34 -4.41 15.59
CA VAL A 141 -10.36 -3.89 14.22
C VAL A 141 -10.62 -5.06 13.29
N ARG A 142 -11.78 -5.05 12.65
CA ARG A 142 -12.20 -6.11 11.75
C ARG A 142 -12.15 -5.65 10.30
N GLY A 143 -11.61 -6.50 9.41
CA GLY A 143 -11.63 -6.30 7.96
C GLY A 143 -11.77 -7.61 7.22
N PHE A 144 -12.58 -7.65 6.17
CA PHE A 144 -12.79 -8.84 5.36
C PHE A 144 -13.30 -8.50 3.97
N CYS A 145 -12.96 -9.34 3.00
CA CYS A 145 -13.55 -9.33 1.67
C CYS A 145 -14.76 -10.25 1.62
N TYR A 146 -15.71 -9.97 0.72
CA TYR A 146 -16.89 -10.80 0.54
C TYR A 146 -17.35 -10.83 -0.90
N GLU A 147 -18.01 -11.94 -1.24
CA GLU A 147 -18.82 -12.09 -2.44
C GLU A 147 -20.24 -12.46 -2.01
N LYS A 148 -21.22 -11.71 -2.50
CA LYS A 148 -22.63 -11.99 -2.25
C LYS A 148 -23.44 -11.68 -3.50
N ASP A 149 -24.21 -12.66 -3.97
CA ASP A 149 -24.97 -12.56 -5.19
C ASP A 149 -24.09 -12.18 -6.40
N ASP A 150 -24.31 -11.04 -7.02
CA ASP A 150 -23.50 -10.52 -8.14
C ASP A 150 -22.56 -9.39 -7.72
N GLN A 151 -22.25 -9.27 -6.43
CA GLN A 151 -21.43 -8.22 -5.86
C GLN A 151 -20.21 -8.78 -5.15
N GLN A 152 -19.10 -8.06 -5.24
CA GLN A 152 -17.86 -8.30 -4.52
C GLN A 152 -17.41 -7.00 -3.86
N GLY A 153 -16.86 -7.12 -2.67
CA GLY A 153 -16.41 -5.94 -1.96
C GLY A 153 -15.71 -6.27 -0.65
N PHE A 154 -15.57 -5.26 0.17
CA PHE A 154 -15.03 -5.41 1.52
C PHE A 154 -15.77 -4.56 2.54
N LYS A 155 -15.58 -4.93 3.81
CA LYS A 155 -15.99 -4.10 4.96
C LYS A 155 -14.85 -4.03 5.97
N VAL A 156 -14.67 -2.84 6.59
CA VAL A 156 -13.77 -2.63 7.71
C VAL A 156 -14.54 -1.90 8.83
N PHE A 157 -14.30 -2.32 10.06
CA PHE A 157 -15.00 -1.80 11.21
C PHE A 157 -14.12 -1.84 12.46
N THR A 158 -14.14 -0.77 13.25
CA THR A 158 -13.44 -0.71 14.54
C THR A 158 -14.46 -0.78 15.68
N TYR A 159 -14.43 -1.89 16.43
CA TYR A 159 -15.22 -2.02 17.65
C TYR A 159 -14.47 -1.44 18.85
N ARG A 160 -15.16 -0.62 19.60
CA ARG A 160 -14.77 -0.19 20.96
C ARG A 160 -15.94 -0.40 21.91
N LYS A 161 -15.66 -0.73 23.17
CA LYS A 161 -16.71 -0.91 24.17
C LYS A 161 -17.58 0.35 24.26
N GLY A 162 -18.89 0.18 24.20
CA GLY A 162 -19.89 1.24 24.18
C GLY A 162 -20.54 1.48 22.81
N ARG A 163 -20.06 0.86 21.74
CA ARG A 163 -20.77 0.84 20.46
C ARG A 163 -21.97 -0.10 20.53
N GLU A 164 -23.02 0.27 19.80
CA GLU A 164 -24.26 -0.49 19.79
C GLU A 164 -24.17 -1.78 18.98
N TRP A 165 -24.83 -2.82 19.44
CA TRP A 165 -24.82 -4.14 18.82
C TRP A 165 -25.50 -4.20 17.44
N GLN A 166 -26.39 -3.25 17.13
CA GLN A 166 -27.14 -3.22 15.86
C GLN A 166 -26.23 -3.16 14.62
N GLU A 167 -25.03 -2.53 14.75
CA GLU A 167 -24.07 -2.47 13.66
C GLU A 167 -23.32 -3.80 13.46
N LEU A 168 -23.26 -4.63 14.50
CA LEU A 168 -22.47 -5.86 14.48
C LEU A 168 -23.04 -6.93 13.56
N GLU A 169 -24.34 -6.95 13.31
CA GLU A 169 -24.99 -7.88 12.39
C GLU A 169 -24.45 -7.75 10.95
N HIS A 170 -23.98 -6.56 10.58
CA HIS A 170 -23.45 -6.30 9.23
C HIS A 170 -21.99 -6.69 9.06
N ILE A 171 -21.28 -7.00 10.16
CA ILE A 171 -19.85 -7.31 10.15
C ILE A 171 -19.54 -8.73 10.63
N VAL A 172 -20.50 -9.43 11.22
CA VAL A 172 -20.34 -10.84 11.60
C VAL A 172 -20.65 -11.71 10.39
N SER A 173 -19.75 -12.62 10.05
CA SER A 173 -19.99 -13.57 8.95
C SER A 173 -21.21 -14.46 9.24
N PRO A 174 -22.06 -14.73 8.26
CA PRO A 174 -23.16 -15.68 8.40
C PRO A 174 -22.68 -17.12 8.55
N ASN A 175 -21.50 -17.45 8.03
CA ASN A 175 -20.91 -18.78 8.14
C ASN A 175 -20.22 -18.92 9.49
N ASN A 176 -20.60 -19.93 10.28
CA ASN A 176 -20.00 -20.16 11.60
C ASN A 176 -18.67 -20.91 11.54
N LEU A 177 -18.36 -21.58 10.43
CA LEU A 177 -17.14 -22.36 10.25
C LEU A 177 -16.27 -21.78 9.14
N PRO A 178 -14.94 -21.97 9.21
CA PRO A 178 -13.99 -21.49 8.20
C PRO A 178 -14.06 -22.38 6.95
N ASN A 179 -15.02 -22.15 6.08
CA ASN A 179 -15.20 -22.89 4.84
C ASN A 179 -15.60 -21.97 3.69
N GLY A 180 -14.84 -22.04 2.60
CA GLY A 180 -15.21 -21.44 1.32
C GLY A 180 -15.48 -19.94 1.40
N HIS A 181 -14.50 -19.15 1.82
CA HIS A 181 -14.60 -17.70 1.75
C HIS A 181 -14.16 -17.17 0.37
N PHE A 182 -14.48 -15.93 0.10
CA PHE A 182 -14.09 -15.23 -1.11
C PHE A 182 -12.71 -14.60 -0.91
N ASP A 183 -11.78 -14.93 -1.81
CA ASP A 183 -10.42 -14.38 -1.85
C ASP A 183 -10.25 -13.46 -3.04
N ASP A 184 -9.70 -12.29 -2.82
CA ASP A 184 -9.34 -11.34 -3.86
C ASP A 184 -8.11 -10.54 -3.43
N GLY A 185 -6.93 -10.91 -3.93
CA GLY A 185 -5.66 -10.31 -3.50
C GLY A 185 -5.56 -8.80 -3.72
N VAL A 186 -6.34 -8.20 -4.62
CA VAL A 186 -6.39 -6.74 -4.78
C VAL A 186 -7.23 -6.09 -3.69
N LEU A 187 -8.40 -6.67 -3.38
CA LEU A 187 -9.20 -6.20 -2.25
C LEU A 187 -8.47 -6.41 -0.93
N ASP A 188 -7.72 -7.50 -0.77
CA ASP A 188 -6.89 -7.77 0.42
C ASP A 188 -5.79 -6.72 0.61
N ILE A 189 -5.17 -6.23 -0.48
CA ILE A 189 -4.24 -5.10 -0.42
C ILE A 189 -4.96 -3.87 0.15
N ILE A 190 -6.17 -3.55 -0.30
CA ILE A 190 -6.93 -2.40 0.19
C ILE A 190 -7.32 -2.58 1.65
N VAL A 191 -7.93 -3.72 1.98
CA VAL A 191 -8.42 -4.04 3.33
C VAL A 191 -7.30 -4.01 4.34
N SER A 192 -6.17 -4.68 4.06
CA SER A 192 -5.03 -4.70 4.98
C SER A 192 -4.47 -3.29 5.22
N GLY A 193 -4.50 -2.41 4.22
CA GLY A 193 -4.12 -1.00 4.37
C GLY A 193 -5.08 -0.20 5.26
N ILE A 194 -6.41 -0.35 5.06
CA ILE A 194 -7.42 0.33 5.87
C ILE A 194 -7.42 -0.19 7.30
N VAL A 195 -7.34 -1.51 7.49
CA VAL A 195 -7.24 -2.13 8.83
C VAL A 195 -5.99 -1.66 9.57
N LEU A 196 -4.86 -1.49 8.87
CA LEU A 196 -3.65 -0.97 9.48
C LEU A 196 -3.80 0.51 9.89
N GLU A 197 -4.48 1.32 9.07
CA GLU A 197 -4.80 2.72 9.41
C GLU A 197 -5.69 2.81 10.66
N GLU A 198 -6.74 1.98 10.75
CA GLU A 198 -7.59 1.89 11.94
C GLU A 198 -6.80 1.41 13.17
N THR A 199 -5.97 0.37 13.01
CA THR A 199 -5.09 -0.15 14.07
C THR A 199 -4.15 0.93 14.59
N LYS A 200 -3.45 1.64 13.70
CA LYS A 200 -2.58 2.78 14.04
C LYS A 200 -3.37 3.85 14.81
N SER A 201 -4.57 4.19 14.34
CA SER A 201 -5.41 5.20 14.98
C SER A 201 -5.84 4.78 16.39
N VAL A 202 -6.15 3.49 16.61
CA VAL A 202 -6.41 2.94 17.95
C VAL A 202 -5.18 3.10 18.83
N LEU A 203 -4.01 2.66 18.37
CA LEU A 203 -2.77 2.65 19.17
C LEU A 203 -2.25 4.05 19.50
N MET A 204 -2.41 5.00 18.59
CA MET A 204 -2.01 6.39 18.78
C MET A 204 -3.10 7.25 19.46
N ASN A 205 -4.22 6.63 19.87
CA ASN A 205 -5.37 7.33 20.43
C ASN A 205 -5.90 8.45 19.51
N GLN A 206 -5.90 8.18 18.21
CA GLN A 206 -6.47 9.04 17.19
C GLN A 206 -7.92 8.65 16.88
N ARG A 207 -8.59 9.46 16.07
CA ARG A 207 -9.96 9.16 15.63
C ARG A 207 -9.96 7.90 14.72
N VAL A 208 -10.85 6.96 15.03
CA VAL A 208 -11.21 5.83 14.16
C VAL A 208 -12.52 6.16 13.44
N SER A 209 -12.82 5.43 12.36
CA SER A 209 -14.12 5.56 11.70
C SER A 209 -15.25 5.11 12.65
N GLU A 210 -16.29 5.92 12.74
CA GLU A 210 -17.51 5.56 13.46
C GLU A 210 -18.47 4.75 12.60
N SER A 211 -18.40 4.91 11.28
CA SER A 211 -19.17 4.14 10.31
C SER A 211 -18.39 2.90 9.83
N ILE A 212 -19.12 1.92 9.29
CA ILE A 212 -18.50 0.83 8.54
C ILE A 212 -17.87 1.42 7.28
N ILE A 213 -16.59 1.17 7.08
CA ILE A 213 -15.88 1.50 5.85
C ILE A 213 -16.19 0.36 4.88
N SER A 214 -16.81 0.67 3.75
CA SER A 214 -17.20 -0.35 2.79
C SER A 214 -16.99 0.09 1.35
N TYR A 215 -16.70 -0.88 0.53
CA TYR A 215 -16.63 -0.76 -0.92
C TYR A 215 -17.31 -1.97 -1.56
N GLU A 216 -17.98 -1.74 -2.68
CA GLU A 216 -18.69 -2.78 -3.40
C GLU A 216 -18.69 -2.50 -4.91
N ARG A 217 -18.50 -3.52 -5.70
CA ARG A 217 -18.62 -3.52 -7.16
C ARG A 217 -19.29 -4.78 -7.66
N SER A 218 -19.73 -4.78 -8.90
CA SER A 218 -20.21 -6.00 -9.55
C SER A 218 -19.10 -7.05 -9.63
N LYS A 219 -19.48 -8.31 -9.60
CA LYS A 219 -18.57 -9.45 -9.72
C LYS A 219 -17.73 -9.33 -10.99
N LEU A 220 -16.42 -9.48 -10.84
CA LEU A 220 -15.50 -9.55 -11.98
C LEU A 220 -15.63 -10.94 -12.63
N GLY A 221 -15.86 -10.96 -13.93
CA GLY A 221 -15.78 -12.18 -14.72
C GLY A 221 -14.33 -12.58 -15.04
N ASN A 222 -14.15 -13.39 -16.07
CA ASN A 222 -12.82 -13.69 -16.60
C ASN A 222 -12.20 -12.45 -17.23
N LEU A 223 -11.04 -12.05 -16.74
CA LEU A 223 -10.30 -10.90 -17.24
C LEU A 223 -9.36 -11.30 -18.38
N GLU A 224 -9.25 -10.45 -19.40
CA GLU A 224 -8.18 -10.54 -20.41
C GLU A 224 -6.84 -10.28 -19.72
N LYS A 225 -5.99 -11.33 -19.62
CA LYS A 225 -4.70 -11.27 -18.89
C LYS A 225 -3.52 -10.87 -19.78
N ASP A 226 -3.65 -10.97 -21.10
CA ASP A 226 -2.60 -10.60 -22.07
C ASP A 226 -2.59 -9.09 -22.28
N GLN A 227 -2.17 -8.37 -21.25
CA GLN A 227 -2.08 -6.93 -21.22
C GLN A 227 -0.63 -6.49 -21.07
N LYS A 228 -0.17 -5.59 -21.92
CA LYS A 228 1.12 -4.91 -21.77
C LYS A 228 0.95 -3.66 -20.92
N ILE A 229 1.55 -3.66 -19.75
CA ILE A 229 1.35 -2.66 -18.73
C ILE A 229 2.64 -1.88 -18.49
N LEU A 230 2.57 -0.56 -18.48
CA LEU A 230 3.66 0.29 -18.01
C LEU A 230 3.30 0.89 -16.65
N VAL A 231 4.16 0.66 -15.65
CA VAL A 231 4.07 1.30 -14.33
C VAL A 231 5.19 2.34 -14.24
N THR A 232 4.81 3.61 -14.18
CA THR A 232 5.75 4.73 -14.04
C THR A 232 5.89 5.11 -12.57
N GLY A 233 7.10 4.98 -12.04
CA GLY A 233 7.38 5.10 -10.60
C GLY A 233 7.30 3.75 -9.88
N SER A 234 8.46 3.26 -9.40
CA SER A 234 8.61 2.03 -8.61
C SER A 234 8.75 2.33 -7.11
N GLY A 235 8.20 3.46 -6.66
CA GLY A 235 8.15 3.86 -5.26
C GLY A 235 7.14 3.05 -4.45
N ALA A 236 6.62 3.61 -3.35
CA ALA A 236 5.67 2.92 -2.48
C ALA A 236 4.38 2.53 -3.22
N LEU A 237 3.83 3.46 -3.99
CA LEU A 237 2.62 3.22 -4.78
C LEU A 237 2.87 2.14 -5.85
N GLY A 238 3.98 2.25 -6.61
CA GLY A 238 4.34 1.29 -7.65
C GLY A 238 4.61 -0.12 -7.13
N VAL A 239 5.14 -0.27 -5.91
CA VAL A 239 5.32 -1.57 -5.26
C VAL A 239 3.98 -2.28 -5.07
N PHE A 240 2.97 -1.59 -4.52
CA PHE A 240 1.65 -2.20 -4.29
C PHE A 240 0.82 -2.35 -5.58
N VAL A 241 0.99 -1.45 -6.57
CA VAL A 241 0.43 -1.67 -7.92
C VAL A 241 1.03 -2.94 -8.52
N GLY A 242 2.35 -3.12 -8.44
CA GLY A 242 3.02 -4.34 -8.92
C GLY A 242 2.50 -5.61 -8.25
N LEU A 243 2.32 -5.60 -6.92
CA LEU A 243 1.72 -6.72 -6.18
C LEU A 243 0.28 -6.98 -6.64
N GLY A 244 -0.55 -5.94 -6.74
CA GLY A 244 -1.94 -6.09 -7.15
C GLY A 244 -2.09 -6.62 -8.58
N LEU A 245 -1.25 -6.18 -9.51
CA LEU A 245 -1.20 -6.70 -10.88
C LEU A 245 -0.80 -8.18 -10.89
N ALA A 246 0.19 -8.56 -10.09
CA ALA A 246 0.65 -9.94 -9.97
C ALA A 246 -0.44 -10.86 -9.37
N TYR A 247 -1.10 -10.45 -8.27
CA TYR A 247 -2.24 -11.18 -7.71
C TYR A 247 -3.43 -11.26 -8.66
N SER A 248 -3.61 -10.28 -9.53
CA SER A 248 -4.61 -10.34 -10.59
C SER A 248 -4.23 -11.27 -11.74
N GLY A 249 -2.98 -11.76 -11.76
CA GLY A 249 -2.47 -12.67 -12.79
C GLY A 249 -2.08 -11.99 -14.09
N PHE A 250 -1.77 -10.68 -14.09
CA PHE A 250 -1.18 -10.00 -15.23
C PHE A 250 0.31 -10.35 -15.33
N LEU A 251 0.76 -10.81 -16.52
CA LEU A 251 2.05 -11.44 -16.68
C LEU A 251 3.12 -10.55 -17.33
N ASP A 252 2.76 -9.46 -18.02
CA ASP A 252 3.69 -8.60 -18.78
C ASP A 252 3.63 -7.14 -18.28
N GLY A 253 4.40 -6.83 -17.24
CA GLY A 253 4.54 -5.49 -16.66
C GLY A 253 5.94 -4.92 -16.85
N THR A 254 6.04 -3.66 -17.28
CA THR A 254 7.29 -2.90 -17.33
C THR A 254 7.27 -1.83 -16.23
N PHE A 255 8.31 -1.79 -15.41
CA PHE A 255 8.48 -0.82 -14.32
C PHE A 255 9.53 0.21 -14.70
N LEU A 256 9.14 1.47 -14.76
CA LEU A 256 10.00 2.60 -15.14
C LEU A 256 10.28 3.47 -13.91
N ASP A 257 11.55 3.57 -13.51
CA ASP A 257 11.98 4.41 -12.39
C ASP A 257 13.47 4.78 -12.51
N PRO A 258 13.88 6.04 -12.30
CA PRO A 258 15.29 6.44 -12.35
C PRO A 258 16.05 6.19 -11.06
N ASP A 259 15.36 5.94 -9.94
CA ASP A 259 15.92 6.01 -8.61
C ASP A 259 16.54 4.68 -8.14
N VAL A 260 17.37 4.82 -7.11
CA VAL A 260 17.87 3.70 -6.30
C VAL A 260 17.09 3.62 -4.98
N ALA A 261 17.03 2.43 -4.40
CA ALA A 261 16.42 2.22 -3.10
C ALA A 261 17.27 2.85 -1.98
N GLU A 262 16.60 3.48 -1.03
CA GLU A 262 17.22 4.08 0.16
C GLU A 262 16.66 3.41 1.43
N ASN A 263 17.43 3.41 2.52
CA ASN A 263 16.96 2.88 3.79
C ASN A 263 15.70 3.59 4.30
N THR A 264 15.59 4.91 4.07
CA THR A 264 14.43 5.73 4.42
C THR A 264 13.16 5.41 3.63
N ASN A 265 13.25 4.52 2.63
CA ASN A 265 12.11 4.06 1.85
C ASN A 265 11.41 2.84 2.47
N LEU A 266 12.13 2.07 3.31
CA LEU A 266 11.71 0.73 3.74
C LEU A 266 10.46 0.70 4.65
N ASN A 267 10.07 1.82 5.24
CA ASN A 267 8.81 1.91 6.00
C ASN A 267 7.55 1.78 5.11
N ARG A 268 7.70 1.81 3.78
CA ARG A 268 6.59 1.75 2.83
C ARG A 268 6.91 1.08 1.49
N GLN A 269 8.18 0.95 1.12
CA GLN A 269 8.64 0.26 -0.09
C GLN A 269 9.18 -1.11 0.30
N VAL A 270 8.29 -1.95 0.81
CA VAL A 270 8.60 -3.20 1.52
C VAL A 270 9.41 -4.21 0.71
N LEU A 271 9.34 -4.16 -0.62
CA LEU A 271 10.07 -5.08 -1.49
C LEU A 271 11.55 -4.69 -1.71
N PHE A 272 12.11 -3.70 -0.99
CA PHE A 272 13.52 -3.27 -1.15
C PHE A 272 14.39 -3.57 0.08
N TYR A 273 13.96 -4.46 0.97
CA TYR A 273 14.55 -4.72 2.30
C TYR A 273 16.06 -5.04 2.33
N ASP A 274 16.65 -5.53 1.25
CA ASP A 274 18.09 -5.86 1.12
C ASP A 274 18.72 -5.27 -0.15
N ALA A 275 18.06 -4.25 -0.74
CA ALA A 275 18.43 -3.68 -2.02
C ALA A 275 18.78 -2.18 -1.94
N VAL A 276 19.18 -1.70 -0.75
CA VAL A 276 19.60 -0.31 -0.59
C VAL A 276 20.81 -0.04 -1.48
N GLY A 277 20.68 0.97 -2.36
CA GLY A 277 21.65 1.30 -3.38
C GLY A 277 21.40 0.67 -4.77
N ASP A 278 20.52 -0.33 -4.86
CA ASP A 278 20.14 -0.95 -6.14
C ASP A 278 19.03 -0.14 -6.83
N SER A 279 18.89 -0.28 -8.15
CA SER A 279 17.80 0.30 -8.92
C SER A 279 16.45 -0.20 -8.43
N LYS A 280 15.50 0.73 -8.16
CA LYS A 280 14.13 0.39 -7.74
C LYS A 280 13.42 -0.43 -8.82
N ALA A 281 13.49 0.01 -10.09
CA ALA A 281 12.83 -0.67 -11.20
C ALA A 281 13.31 -2.10 -11.36
N GLU A 282 14.64 -2.34 -11.37
CA GLU A 282 15.20 -3.68 -11.54
C GLU A 282 14.90 -4.58 -10.34
N THR A 283 15.00 -4.03 -9.13
CA THR A 283 14.71 -4.80 -7.92
C THR A 283 13.25 -5.22 -7.87
N LEU A 284 12.32 -4.30 -8.17
CA LEU A 284 10.89 -4.60 -8.17
C LEU A 284 10.55 -5.66 -9.22
N ALA A 285 10.99 -5.46 -10.48
CA ALA A 285 10.75 -6.40 -11.55
C ALA A 285 11.30 -7.80 -11.24
N ARG A 286 12.54 -7.88 -10.75
CA ARG A 286 13.18 -9.15 -10.36
C ARG A 286 12.40 -9.88 -9.27
N ARG A 287 11.91 -9.16 -8.24
CA ARG A 287 11.16 -9.76 -7.13
C ARG A 287 9.77 -10.22 -7.54
N LEU A 288 9.04 -9.40 -8.28
CA LEU A 288 7.74 -9.81 -8.81
C LEU A 288 7.86 -11.02 -9.73
N SER A 289 8.87 -11.04 -10.60
CA SER A 289 9.13 -12.21 -11.46
C SER A 289 9.42 -13.46 -10.65
N ARG A 290 10.21 -13.33 -9.56
CA ARG A 290 10.56 -14.48 -8.71
C ARG A 290 9.38 -14.96 -7.86
N PHE A 291 8.59 -14.05 -7.28
CA PHE A 291 7.52 -14.40 -6.34
C PHE A 291 6.28 -14.96 -7.05
N PHE A 292 5.98 -14.43 -8.25
CA PHE A 292 4.75 -14.76 -8.96
C PHE A 292 4.97 -15.50 -10.28
N ASN A 293 6.22 -15.80 -10.63
CA ASN A 293 6.58 -16.43 -11.91
C ASN A 293 6.01 -15.67 -13.13
N ILE A 294 6.11 -14.34 -13.11
CA ILE A 294 5.66 -13.43 -14.18
C ILE A 294 6.84 -12.84 -14.95
N ASN A 295 6.57 -12.23 -16.12
CA ASN A 295 7.57 -11.57 -16.94
C ASN A 295 7.62 -10.07 -16.66
N ALA A 296 8.02 -9.69 -15.45
CA ALA A 296 8.21 -8.28 -15.10
C ALA A 296 9.54 -7.76 -15.67
N LYS A 297 9.50 -6.60 -16.32
CA LYS A 297 10.64 -5.94 -16.95
C LYS A 297 10.97 -4.63 -16.23
N ALA A 298 12.22 -4.22 -16.28
CA ALA A 298 12.67 -2.95 -15.74
C ALA A 298 13.15 -2.03 -16.84
N GLN A 299 12.88 -0.75 -16.67
CA GLN A 299 13.45 0.33 -17.46
C GLN A 299 13.96 1.41 -16.51
N ILE A 300 15.29 1.66 -16.54
CA ILE A 300 15.89 2.70 -15.70
C ILE A 300 15.83 4.02 -16.44
N GLY A 301 15.13 5.00 -15.88
CA GLY A 301 15.05 6.34 -16.46
C GLY A 301 13.80 7.10 -16.05
N TYR A 302 13.75 8.36 -16.45
CA TYR A 302 12.59 9.22 -16.27
C TYR A 302 11.59 9.03 -17.40
N PHE A 303 10.30 9.16 -17.08
CA PHE A 303 9.29 9.32 -18.12
C PHE A 303 9.42 10.72 -18.75
N LYS A 304 9.55 10.77 -20.07
CA LYS A 304 9.77 12.00 -20.85
C LYS A 304 8.78 12.09 -22.01
N ARG A 305 8.72 13.26 -22.66
CA ARG A 305 7.88 13.45 -23.86
C ARG A 305 8.22 12.50 -25.01
N ASP A 306 9.47 12.08 -25.12
CA ASP A 306 9.96 11.12 -26.14
C ASP A 306 9.86 9.66 -25.69
N THR A 307 9.35 9.37 -24.49
CA THR A 307 9.10 8.00 -24.05
C THR A 307 8.07 7.34 -24.96
N ASP A 308 8.45 6.22 -25.57
CA ASP A 308 7.53 5.45 -26.41
C ASP A 308 6.60 4.58 -25.56
N ILE A 309 5.29 4.87 -25.65
CA ILE A 309 4.24 4.11 -24.97
C ILE A 309 3.31 3.37 -25.97
N SER A 310 3.65 3.36 -27.24
CA SER A 310 2.80 2.80 -28.31
C SER A 310 2.44 1.33 -28.09
N SER A 311 3.38 0.54 -27.55
CA SER A 311 3.23 -0.90 -27.32
C SER A 311 2.40 -1.26 -26.08
N TYR A 312 2.11 -0.31 -25.17
CA TYR A 312 1.38 -0.59 -23.93
C TYR A 312 -0.13 -0.40 -24.11
N ASN A 313 -0.92 -1.19 -23.39
CA ASN A 313 -2.37 -1.10 -23.34
C ASN A 313 -2.81 -0.06 -22.29
N VAL A 314 -2.10 0.02 -21.16
CA VAL A 314 -2.41 0.89 -20.03
C VAL A 314 -1.14 1.43 -19.39
N ILE A 315 -1.23 2.66 -18.89
CA ILE A 315 -0.17 3.34 -18.13
C ILE A 315 -0.66 3.55 -16.69
N PHE A 316 0.05 2.99 -15.72
CA PHE A 316 -0.13 3.30 -14.30
C PHE A 316 0.84 4.41 -13.91
N ASP A 317 0.30 5.55 -13.53
CA ASP A 317 1.06 6.69 -13.04
C ASP A 317 1.18 6.63 -11.52
N CYS A 318 2.37 6.27 -11.06
CA CYS A 318 2.76 6.18 -9.66
C CYS A 318 3.86 7.19 -9.29
N VAL A 319 4.02 8.26 -10.09
CA VAL A 319 5.04 9.28 -9.84
C VAL A 319 4.63 10.22 -8.72
N ASP A 320 5.62 10.81 -8.04
CA ASP A 320 5.44 11.70 -6.90
C ASP A 320 5.56 13.20 -7.27
N ASN A 321 5.75 13.54 -8.55
CA ASN A 321 5.86 14.93 -9.00
C ASN A 321 4.82 15.28 -10.07
N PHE A 322 4.35 16.51 -10.01
CA PHE A 322 3.26 17.00 -10.88
C PHE A 322 3.69 17.19 -12.32
N GLU A 323 4.93 17.59 -12.56
CA GLU A 323 5.48 17.83 -13.91
C GLU A 323 5.47 16.54 -14.74
N THR A 324 5.95 15.45 -14.18
CA THR A 324 5.93 14.14 -14.87
C THR A 324 4.50 13.66 -15.09
N ARG A 325 3.59 13.85 -14.11
CA ARG A 325 2.17 13.50 -14.25
C ARG A 325 1.49 14.24 -15.39
N ILE A 326 1.80 15.52 -15.58
CA ILE A 326 1.32 16.30 -16.73
C ILE A 326 1.82 15.66 -18.03
N VAL A 327 3.12 15.36 -18.12
CA VAL A 327 3.71 14.74 -19.33
C VAL A 327 3.08 13.37 -19.63
N ILE A 328 2.84 12.54 -18.62
CA ILE A 328 2.15 11.25 -18.79
C ILE A 328 0.72 11.46 -19.30
N SER A 329 -0.03 12.41 -18.71
CA SER A 329 -1.40 12.71 -19.09
C SER A 329 -1.49 13.18 -20.56
N GLU A 330 -0.66 14.14 -20.97
CA GLU A 330 -0.59 14.64 -22.34
C GLU A 330 -0.22 13.52 -23.33
N LYS A 331 0.72 12.64 -22.95
CA LYS A 331 1.15 11.54 -23.79
C LYS A 331 0.07 10.46 -23.96
N CYS A 332 -0.68 10.17 -22.88
CA CYS A 332 -1.80 9.23 -22.93
C CYS A 332 -2.94 9.76 -23.78
N GLU A 333 -3.23 11.06 -23.71
CA GLU A 333 -4.20 11.73 -24.58
C GLU A 333 -3.77 11.67 -26.05
N GLU A 334 -2.52 12.09 -26.34
CA GLU A 334 -1.95 12.09 -27.70
C GLU A 334 -1.99 10.70 -28.36
N GLN A 335 -1.62 9.65 -27.60
CA GLN A 335 -1.53 8.28 -28.11
C GLN A 335 -2.75 7.42 -27.82
N GLN A 336 -3.82 8.03 -27.32
CA GLN A 336 -5.08 7.36 -27.02
C GLN A 336 -4.88 6.12 -26.11
N LYS A 337 -4.12 6.30 -24.99
CA LYS A 337 -3.83 5.25 -24.02
C LYS A 337 -4.67 5.42 -22.76
N ILE A 338 -5.13 4.31 -22.20
CA ILE A 338 -5.74 4.26 -20.88
C ILE A 338 -4.70 4.65 -19.84
N MET A 339 -5.08 5.52 -18.90
CA MET A 339 -4.23 5.94 -17.80
C MET A 339 -4.94 5.76 -16.46
N ILE A 340 -4.19 5.28 -15.47
CA ILE A 340 -4.66 5.21 -14.09
C ILE A 340 -3.64 5.93 -13.22
N SER A 341 -4.04 7.09 -12.71
CA SER A 341 -3.16 7.99 -11.98
C SER A 341 -3.42 7.91 -10.48
N GLY A 342 -2.40 7.58 -9.71
CA GLY A 342 -2.45 7.54 -8.25
C GLY A 342 -1.68 8.70 -7.62
N GLY A 343 -2.26 9.29 -6.58
CA GLY A 343 -1.58 10.30 -5.77
C GLY A 343 -1.83 10.04 -4.30
N THR A 344 -0.80 10.17 -3.48
CA THR A 344 -0.88 9.90 -2.04
C THR A 344 -0.16 10.97 -1.25
N ASN A 345 -0.72 11.30 -0.09
CA ASN A 345 -0.03 11.98 0.99
C ASN A 345 -0.14 11.14 2.28
N VAL A 346 0.12 11.72 3.44
CA VAL A 346 0.07 11.01 4.74
C VAL A 346 -1.34 10.53 5.07
N ASP A 347 -2.35 11.37 4.86
CA ASP A 347 -3.71 11.16 5.37
C ASP A 347 -4.73 10.87 4.26
N ALA A 348 -4.40 11.18 3.02
CA ALA A 348 -5.34 11.12 1.91
C ALA A 348 -4.67 10.66 0.61
N GLY A 349 -5.49 10.26 -0.35
CA GLY A 349 -5.02 9.91 -1.68
C GLY A 349 -6.17 9.78 -2.68
N GLN A 350 -5.82 9.69 -3.95
CA GLN A 350 -6.78 9.48 -5.03
C GLN A 350 -6.25 8.47 -6.04
N ALA A 351 -7.18 7.73 -6.64
CA ALA A 351 -6.98 6.94 -7.85
C ALA A 351 -7.92 7.46 -8.92
N LEU A 352 -7.36 8.01 -10.00
CA LEU A 352 -8.10 8.60 -11.12
C LEU A 352 -7.95 7.71 -12.35
N PHE A 353 -9.07 7.36 -12.93
CA PHE A 353 -9.14 6.60 -14.17
C PHE A 353 -9.36 7.54 -15.36
N TYR A 354 -8.69 7.27 -16.47
CA TYR A 354 -8.84 7.98 -17.73
C TYR A 354 -8.87 7.02 -18.91
N ASN A 355 -9.95 7.10 -19.68
CA ASN A 355 -10.10 6.42 -20.95
C ASN A 355 -10.33 7.47 -22.05
N PRO A 356 -9.39 7.70 -22.98
CA PRO A 356 -9.48 8.75 -23.98
C PRO A 356 -10.67 8.58 -24.94
N ALA A 357 -11.28 7.40 -25.01
CA ALA A 357 -12.46 7.17 -25.85
C ALA A 357 -13.75 7.77 -25.27
N VAL A 358 -13.80 8.04 -23.96
CA VAL A 358 -15.02 8.47 -23.26
C VAL A 358 -14.81 9.66 -22.33
N ASP A 359 -13.61 9.88 -21.80
CA ASP A 359 -13.31 10.92 -20.83
C ASP A 359 -12.85 12.21 -21.52
N ALA A 360 -13.48 13.32 -21.18
CA ALA A 360 -13.18 14.63 -21.74
C ALA A 360 -11.97 15.33 -21.09
N ARG A 361 -11.49 14.85 -19.94
CA ARG A 361 -10.41 15.45 -19.17
C ARG A 361 -9.42 14.40 -18.67
N THR A 362 -8.15 14.72 -18.83
CA THR A 362 -7.04 13.92 -18.30
C THR A 362 -6.94 14.04 -16.76
N PRO A 363 -6.23 13.12 -16.09
CA PRO A 363 -5.95 13.25 -14.66
C PRO A 363 -5.26 14.56 -14.27
N ALA A 364 -4.36 15.07 -15.10
CA ALA A 364 -3.70 16.35 -14.86
C ALA A 364 -4.68 17.54 -14.87
N GLU A 365 -5.66 17.52 -15.77
CA GLU A 365 -6.73 18.53 -15.83
C GLU A 365 -7.71 18.41 -14.67
N LEU A 366 -8.10 17.18 -14.31
CA LEU A 366 -8.98 16.91 -13.16
C LEU A 366 -8.38 17.41 -11.84
N LEU A 367 -7.06 17.30 -11.69
CA LEU A 367 -6.33 17.77 -10.52
C LEU A 367 -5.94 19.25 -10.59
N GLY A 368 -6.24 19.97 -11.71
CA GLY A 368 -5.87 21.36 -11.89
C GLY A 368 -4.36 21.62 -11.91
N LEU A 369 -3.55 20.62 -12.35
CA LEU A 369 -2.09 20.71 -12.26
C LEU A 369 -1.50 21.82 -13.12
N TYR A 370 -2.14 22.16 -14.21
CA TYR A 370 -1.71 23.24 -15.09
C TYR A 370 -1.78 24.64 -14.46
N ASP A 371 -2.57 24.80 -13.40
CA ASP A 371 -2.67 26.04 -12.62
C ASP A 371 -1.62 26.11 -11.50
N ILE A 372 -1.06 24.96 -11.09
CA ILE A 372 -0.12 24.82 -9.98
C ILE A 372 1.33 24.80 -10.47
N VAL A 373 1.58 24.15 -11.61
CA VAL A 373 2.92 23.92 -12.15
C VAL A 373 3.29 25.02 -13.12
N ASP A 374 4.45 25.67 -12.92
CA ASP A 374 4.99 26.62 -13.93
C ASP A 374 5.35 25.84 -15.21
N LYS A 375 4.74 26.21 -16.33
CA LYS A 375 4.97 25.58 -17.64
C LYS A 375 6.45 25.46 -18.00
N ARG A 376 7.30 26.39 -17.51
CA ARG A 376 8.75 26.37 -17.73
C ARG A 376 9.46 25.25 -16.99
N THR A 377 8.84 24.68 -15.93
CA THR A 377 9.42 23.57 -15.15
C THR A 377 9.05 22.21 -15.72
N ILE A 378 7.98 22.11 -16.51
CA ILE A 378 7.53 20.84 -17.12
C ILE A 378 8.62 20.26 -18.03
N ASP A 379 9.29 21.13 -18.81
CA ASP A 379 10.35 20.75 -19.74
C ASP A 379 11.78 21.02 -19.19
N ALA A 380 11.86 21.40 -17.90
CA ALA A 380 13.14 21.71 -17.28
C ALA A 380 14.03 20.47 -17.14
N PRO A 381 15.38 20.64 -17.25
CA PRO A 381 16.32 19.56 -17.00
C PRO A 381 16.13 18.94 -15.61
N GLU A 382 16.39 17.65 -15.50
CA GLU A 382 16.25 16.81 -14.30
C GLU A 382 16.82 17.41 -12.99
N ARG A 383 17.79 18.32 -13.09
CA ARG A 383 18.41 19.02 -11.95
C ARG A 383 17.43 19.90 -11.16
N VAL A 384 16.40 20.43 -11.82
CA VAL A 384 15.37 21.29 -11.17
C VAL A 384 14.35 20.42 -10.44
N ARG A 385 14.09 19.23 -10.95
CA ARG A 385 13.16 18.24 -10.36
C ARG A 385 13.72 17.58 -9.08
N ALA A 386 15.01 17.69 -8.85
CA ALA A 386 15.70 17.10 -7.69
C ALA A 386 15.48 17.89 -6.38
N SER A 387 14.66 18.93 -6.36
CA SER A 387 14.40 19.74 -5.15
C SER A 387 13.80 18.96 -3.98
N CYS A 388 13.06 17.88 -4.25
CA CYS A 388 12.53 16.95 -3.23
C CYS A 388 13.61 16.21 -2.44
N LYS A 389 14.86 16.11 -2.96
CA LYS A 389 15.99 15.50 -2.22
C LYS A 389 16.40 16.28 -0.97
N TYR A 390 16.14 17.59 -0.91
CA TYR A 390 16.54 18.44 0.21
C TYR A 390 15.57 18.43 1.40
N ARG A 391 14.28 18.13 1.17
CA ARG A 391 13.27 17.91 2.23
C ARG A 391 12.33 16.78 1.79
N PRO A 392 12.70 15.55 2.10
CA PRO A 392 11.84 14.43 1.77
C PRO A 392 10.50 14.52 2.51
N ASP A 393 9.41 14.45 1.75
CA ASP A 393 8.05 14.56 2.29
C ASP A 393 7.71 13.40 3.24
N PRO A 394 6.93 13.66 4.29
CA PRO A 394 6.37 12.62 5.14
C PRO A 394 5.57 11.61 4.31
N SER A 395 5.69 10.33 4.64
CA SER A 395 4.93 9.28 3.93
C SER A 395 4.79 8.03 4.78
N VAL A 396 3.67 7.35 4.62
CA VAL A 396 3.30 6.12 5.32
C VAL A 396 2.88 5.04 4.33
N ILE A 397 2.87 3.80 4.80
CA ILE A 397 2.54 2.66 3.95
C ILE A 397 1.05 2.58 3.59
N MET A 398 0.15 2.87 4.55
CA MET A 398 -1.28 2.61 4.43
C MET A 398 -1.91 3.31 3.21
N THR A 399 -1.72 4.62 3.08
CA THR A 399 -2.31 5.40 1.98
C THR A 399 -1.82 4.91 0.62
N ASN A 400 -0.51 4.57 0.51
CA ASN A 400 0.05 4.03 -0.72
C ASN A 400 -0.57 2.66 -1.08
N GLN A 401 -0.74 1.80 -0.09
CA GLN A 401 -1.31 0.47 -0.25
C GLN A 401 -2.78 0.54 -0.69
N ILE A 402 -3.58 1.37 -0.02
CA ILE A 402 -5.01 1.56 -0.32
C ILE A 402 -5.20 2.09 -1.75
N ILE A 403 -4.49 3.16 -2.11
CA ILE A 403 -4.63 3.78 -3.43
C ILE A 403 -4.13 2.84 -4.54
N ALA A 404 -3.02 2.14 -4.34
CA ALA A 404 -2.54 1.14 -5.30
C ALA A 404 -3.58 0.04 -5.57
N GLY A 405 -4.23 -0.47 -4.52
CA GLY A 405 -5.30 -1.45 -4.67
C GLY A 405 -6.47 -0.90 -5.52
N PHE A 406 -6.95 0.31 -5.24
CA PHE A 406 -8.00 0.95 -6.04
C PHE A 406 -7.59 1.23 -7.47
N MET A 407 -6.32 1.60 -7.73
CA MET A 407 -5.81 1.75 -9.09
C MET A 407 -5.91 0.44 -9.87
N VAL A 408 -5.49 -0.67 -9.28
CA VAL A 408 -5.54 -1.97 -9.95
C VAL A 408 -7.00 -2.46 -10.09
N ASP A 409 -7.84 -2.25 -9.07
CA ASP A 409 -9.24 -2.67 -9.14
C ASP A 409 -10.02 -1.88 -10.21
N SER A 410 -9.76 -0.58 -10.37
CA SER A 410 -10.32 0.24 -11.46
C SER A 410 -9.97 -0.33 -12.84
N TYR A 411 -8.74 -0.80 -13.04
CA TYR A 411 -8.35 -1.45 -14.29
C TYR A 411 -9.05 -2.79 -14.50
N ARG A 412 -9.18 -3.58 -13.44
CA ARG A 412 -9.91 -4.86 -13.48
C ARG A 412 -11.39 -4.66 -13.83
N MET A 413 -12.03 -3.62 -13.25
CA MET A 413 -13.40 -3.23 -13.59
C MET A 413 -13.55 -2.93 -15.09
N LEU A 414 -12.63 -2.13 -15.66
CA LEU A 414 -12.65 -1.85 -17.09
C LEU A 414 -12.56 -3.13 -17.93
N LEU A 415 -11.63 -4.02 -17.62
CA LEU A 415 -11.46 -5.28 -18.36
C LEU A 415 -12.66 -6.22 -18.21
N ALA A 416 -13.41 -6.10 -17.11
CA ALA A 416 -14.69 -6.79 -16.90
C ALA A 416 -15.88 -6.12 -17.60
N GLY A 417 -15.65 -5.04 -18.36
CA GLY A 417 -16.72 -4.28 -19.02
C GLY A 417 -17.55 -3.41 -18.07
N GLN A 418 -17.07 -3.17 -16.85
CA GLN A 418 -17.68 -2.26 -15.89
C GLN A 418 -17.16 -0.84 -16.09
N ILE A 419 -17.89 0.15 -15.59
CA ILE A 419 -17.43 1.55 -15.61
C ILE A 419 -16.56 1.79 -14.38
N PRO A 420 -15.24 2.05 -14.56
CA PRO A 420 -14.37 2.41 -13.44
C PRO A 420 -14.81 3.73 -12.82
N ILE A 421 -14.57 3.86 -11.53
CA ILE A 421 -14.84 5.09 -10.78
C ILE A 421 -13.56 5.70 -10.23
N ASN A 422 -13.57 7.01 -10.05
CA ASN A 422 -12.49 7.72 -9.37
C ASN A 422 -12.65 7.54 -7.86
N PHE A 423 -11.56 7.18 -7.17
CA PHE A 423 -11.55 6.98 -5.74
C PHE A 423 -10.83 8.11 -5.02
N PHE A 424 -11.39 8.51 -3.88
CA PHE A 424 -10.78 9.48 -2.97
C PHE A 424 -10.81 8.89 -1.56
N TYR A 425 -9.64 8.70 -1.01
CA TYR A 425 -9.45 8.22 0.36
C TYR A 425 -9.02 9.37 1.25
N ASP A 426 -9.61 9.46 2.46
CA ASP A 426 -9.21 10.43 3.48
C ASP A 426 -9.35 9.79 4.87
N SER A 427 -8.23 9.54 5.53
CA SER A 427 -8.18 8.92 6.86
C SER A 427 -8.86 9.73 7.97
N LYS A 428 -9.14 11.02 7.74
CA LYS A 428 -9.81 11.91 8.69
C LYS A 428 -11.32 11.95 8.53
N ARG A 429 -11.84 11.43 7.41
CA ARG A 429 -13.29 11.34 7.18
C ARG A 429 -13.86 10.08 7.83
N ASP A 430 -15.11 10.17 8.22
CA ASP A 430 -15.89 8.99 8.59
C ASP A 430 -16.25 8.21 7.32
N GLY A 431 -16.15 6.87 7.38
CA GLY A 431 -16.32 6.03 6.19
C GLY A 431 -15.12 5.98 5.24
N ARG A 432 -14.16 6.93 5.30
CA ARG A 432 -12.82 6.99 4.67
C ARG A 432 -12.73 6.81 3.14
N VAL A 433 -13.67 6.14 2.47
CA VAL A 433 -13.66 5.83 1.02
C VAL A 433 -14.82 6.50 0.31
#